data_6dce1ee58d6d31d3e20f5011f9c76c86
#
_entry.id   6dce1ee58d6d31d3e20f5011f9c76c86
#
_cell.length_a   1.000
_cell.length_b   1.000
_cell.length_c   1.000
_cell.angle_alpha   90.00
_cell.angle_beta   90.00
_cell.angle_gamma   90.00
#
_symmetry.space_group_name_H-M   'P 1'
#
loop_
_entity.id
_entity.type
_entity.pdbx_description
1 polymer ?
#
loop_
_entity_poly.entity_id
_entity_poly.type
_entity_poly.pdbx_seq_one_letter_code
_entity_poly.pdbx_strand_id
1 'polypeptide(L)'
;MAISTTNSTAQAVLDKYSVNKTGTAAETAASDGKTGGKLGKDEFLKLMVAQMNNQNPLEPQGNGEFIAQLAQFSTVEGITNLNTSVSSILSGSQSSQALQASTLVGRKVIVDTDKVKVDTSADFKGALNLTASSPNVWVNVYNDAGSQVNRLNLGQQSSGLVNFTWDGTDASGKKLDPGSYRFEAQANVNDTTMAMKTSLPANVDSVTLGQNGGEMTLNLAGVGSIGISKVQAVGQ
;
A
#
# COMPACT_ATOMS: atom_id res chain seq x y z
N MET A 1 20.87 28.11 33.58
CA MET A 1 20.25 27.28 34.63
C MET A 1 19.84 25.97 34.00
N ALA A 2 20.61 24.94 34.29
CA ALA A 2 20.45 23.60 33.72
C ALA A 2 19.35 22.84 34.48
N ILE A 3 18.46 22.15 33.76
CA ILE A 3 17.60 21.12 34.37
C ILE A 3 17.99 19.79 33.71
N SER A 4 18.88 19.11 34.43
CA SER A 4 19.18 17.69 34.23
C SER A 4 18.45 16.96 35.36
N THR A 5 17.44 16.18 35.06
CA THR A 5 16.95 15.08 35.91
C THR A 5 15.96 14.21 35.19
N THR A 6 16.12 12.93 35.34
CA THR A 6 15.25 11.79 35.19
C THR A 6 15.56 10.86 34.00
N ASN A 7 16.70 10.17 34.10
CA ASN A 7 16.87 8.92 33.40
C ASN A 7 17.48 7.81 34.30
N SER A 8 17.36 7.93 35.61
CA SER A 8 17.97 6.98 36.56
C SER A 8 17.03 5.84 37.02
N THR A 9 15.73 5.98 36.79
CA THR A 9 14.75 4.98 37.29
C THR A 9 14.50 3.84 36.31
N ALA A 10 14.68 4.07 35.02
CA ALA A 10 14.52 3.01 34.01
C ALA A 10 15.74 2.07 33.96
N GLN A 11 16.95 2.60 34.22
CA GLN A 11 18.17 1.82 34.25
C GLN A 11 18.25 0.89 35.47
N ALA A 12 17.72 1.32 36.63
CA ALA A 12 17.70 0.53 37.86
C ALA A 12 16.74 -0.67 37.83
N VAL A 13 15.74 -0.66 36.92
CA VAL A 13 14.82 -1.78 36.75
C VAL A 13 15.42 -2.83 35.80
N LEU A 14 16.19 -2.42 34.82
CA LEU A 14 16.87 -3.34 33.88
C LEU A 14 18.01 -4.14 34.54
N ASP A 15 18.74 -3.53 35.49
CA ASP A 15 19.82 -4.23 36.22
C ASP A 15 19.32 -5.28 37.22
N LYS A 16 18.05 -5.19 37.61
CA LYS A 16 17.47 -6.16 38.57
C LYS A 16 16.98 -7.45 37.91
N TYR A 17 16.91 -7.48 36.57
CA TYR A 17 16.52 -8.67 35.80
C TYR A 17 17.68 -9.25 34.95
N SER A 18 18.88 -8.73 35.04
CA SER A 18 20.06 -9.34 34.42
C SER A 18 20.57 -10.47 35.30
N VAL A 19 20.20 -11.69 34.90
CA VAL A 19 20.72 -12.93 35.48
C VAL A 19 22.24 -12.98 35.24
N ASN A 20 22.98 -12.99 36.36
CA ASN A 20 24.43 -13.11 36.47
C ASN A 20 24.94 -14.35 35.72
N LYS A 21 25.75 -14.12 34.69
CA LYS A 21 26.39 -15.19 33.92
C LYS A 21 27.86 -15.24 34.32
N THR A 22 28.18 -16.02 35.37
CA THR A 22 29.54 -16.45 35.64
C THR A 22 29.63 -17.96 35.50
N GLY A 23 30.51 -18.40 34.63
CA GLY A 23 31.15 -19.69 34.77
C GLY A 23 31.08 -20.65 33.59
N THR A 24 32.16 -20.73 32.86
CA THR A 24 32.87 -21.88 32.29
C THR A 24 32.36 -22.46 30.96
N ALA A 25 33.29 -22.47 30.03
CA ALA A 25 33.25 -23.01 28.68
C ALA A 25 32.85 -24.49 28.63
N ALA A 26 31.95 -24.78 27.73
CA ALA A 26 31.90 -26.02 26.94
C ALA A 26 30.98 -25.84 25.75
N GLU A 27 31.57 -25.85 24.58
CA GLU A 27 31.14 -26.33 23.26
C GLU A 27 29.67 -26.27 22.81
N THR A 28 29.50 -25.44 21.80
CA THR A 28 28.86 -25.71 20.50
C THR A 28 27.67 -26.69 20.47
N ALA A 29 26.47 -26.12 20.43
CA ALA A 29 25.40 -26.64 19.56
C ALA A 29 24.48 -25.45 19.24
N ALA A 30 24.58 -24.91 18.04
CA ALA A 30 23.58 -24.04 17.44
C ALA A 30 22.30 -24.86 17.28
N SER A 31 21.39 -24.75 18.23
CA SER A 31 20.04 -25.29 18.15
C SER A 31 19.16 -24.29 17.42
N ASP A 32 18.92 -24.61 16.16
CA ASP A 32 17.94 -24.03 15.28
C ASP A 32 16.56 -23.99 15.97
N GLY A 33 16.06 -22.78 16.32
CA GLY A 33 14.87 -22.57 17.14
C GLY A 33 13.53 -22.94 16.47
N LYS A 34 13.52 -23.88 15.54
CA LYS A 34 12.35 -24.26 14.73
C LYS A 34 11.75 -25.64 15.03
N THR A 35 12.25 -26.35 16.02
CA THR A 35 11.91 -27.77 16.20
C THR A 35 11.14 -28.09 17.50
N GLY A 36 10.76 -27.09 18.31
CA GLY A 36 10.18 -27.34 19.64
C GLY A 36 8.84 -28.08 19.65
N GLY A 37 8.00 -27.91 18.63
CA GLY A 37 6.67 -28.53 18.59
C GLY A 37 6.68 -29.98 18.08
N LYS A 38 7.50 -30.29 17.08
CA LYS A 38 7.59 -31.64 16.50
C LYS A 38 8.30 -32.63 17.41
N LEU A 39 9.38 -32.22 18.07
CA LEU A 39 10.11 -33.03 19.03
C LEU A 39 9.22 -33.46 20.20
N GLY A 40 8.38 -32.59 20.73
CA GLY A 40 7.49 -32.93 21.85
C GLY A 40 6.47 -34.01 21.50
N LYS A 41 5.93 -34.02 20.27
CA LYS A 41 4.95 -35.04 19.84
C LYS A 41 5.60 -36.38 19.57
N ASP A 42 6.75 -36.41 18.90
CA ASP A 42 7.45 -37.65 18.57
C ASP A 42 8.11 -38.29 19.81
N GLU A 43 8.62 -37.49 20.73
CA GLU A 43 9.12 -37.99 22.03
C GLU A 43 7.99 -38.50 22.91
N PHE A 44 6.83 -37.84 22.93
CA PHE A 44 5.66 -38.31 23.64
C PHE A 44 5.16 -39.67 23.09
N LEU A 45 5.06 -39.82 21.78
CA LEU A 45 4.67 -41.09 21.18
C LEU A 45 5.66 -42.23 21.53
N LYS A 46 6.95 -41.90 21.55
CA LYS A 46 7.99 -42.86 22.00
C LYS A 46 7.82 -43.24 23.46
N LEU A 47 7.57 -42.28 24.36
CA LEU A 47 7.31 -42.51 25.77
C LEU A 47 6.02 -43.31 26.00
N MET A 48 4.96 -43.02 25.23
CA MET A 48 3.70 -43.76 25.30
C MET A 48 3.87 -45.22 24.87
N VAL A 49 4.61 -45.49 23.80
CA VAL A 49 4.93 -46.86 23.35
C VAL A 49 5.81 -47.57 24.36
N ALA A 50 6.79 -46.89 24.97
CA ALA A 50 7.63 -47.46 26.01
C ALA A 50 6.83 -47.79 27.30
N GLN A 51 5.86 -46.94 27.67
CA GLN A 51 4.97 -47.18 28.80
C GLN A 51 4.00 -48.33 28.54
N MET A 52 3.43 -48.47 27.33
CA MET A 52 2.58 -49.59 26.94
C MET A 52 3.33 -50.93 26.99
N ASN A 53 4.62 -50.95 26.67
CA ASN A 53 5.45 -52.16 26.71
C ASN A 53 5.89 -52.56 28.14
N ASN A 54 5.82 -51.63 29.11
CA ASN A 54 6.33 -51.87 30.48
C ASN A 54 5.26 -51.78 31.57
N GLN A 55 3.97 -51.58 31.25
CA GLN A 55 2.87 -51.45 32.22
C GLN A 55 2.24 -52.81 32.58
N ASN A 56 1.97 -52.97 33.87
CA ASN A 56 1.20 -54.08 34.40
C ASN A 56 -0.30 -53.89 34.05
N PRO A 57 -0.98 -54.86 33.43
CA PRO A 57 -2.36 -54.69 32.92
C PRO A 57 -3.44 -54.47 33.99
N LEU A 58 -3.10 -54.45 35.27
CA LEU A 58 -4.07 -54.38 36.38
C LEU A 58 -4.26 -52.96 36.97
N GLU A 59 -3.41 -51.94 36.65
CA GLU A 59 -3.57 -50.59 37.14
C GLU A 59 -3.13 -49.56 36.05
N PRO A 60 -4.04 -49.15 35.13
CA PRO A 60 -3.72 -48.11 34.16
C PRO A 60 -3.71 -46.76 34.85
N GLN A 61 -2.54 -46.16 35.01
CA GLN A 61 -2.40 -44.75 35.45
C GLN A 61 -2.94 -43.80 34.40
N GLY A 62 -3.77 -42.83 34.84
CA GLY A 62 -4.50 -41.92 33.98
C GLY A 62 -3.65 -40.90 33.24
N ASN A 63 -3.28 -41.20 32.00
CA ASN A 63 -2.59 -40.30 31.08
C ASN A 63 -3.53 -39.27 30.41
N GLY A 64 -4.80 -39.17 30.87
CA GLY A 64 -5.83 -38.33 30.23
C GLY A 64 -5.50 -36.84 30.21
N GLU A 65 -4.85 -36.33 31.25
CA GLU A 65 -4.50 -34.92 31.37
C GLU A 65 -3.39 -34.52 30.38
N PHE A 66 -2.39 -35.40 30.20
CA PHE A 66 -1.33 -35.20 29.21
C PHE A 66 -1.84 -35.28 27.77
N ILE A 67 -2.78 -36.20 27.50
CA ILE A 67 -3.41 -36.31 26.17
C ILE A 67 -4.22 -35.06 25.87
N ALA A 68 -4.92 -34.49 26.86
CA ALA A 68 -5.67 -33.25 26.71
C ALA A 68 -4.74 -32.05 26.42
N GLN A 69 -3.61 -31.93 27.14
CA GLN A 69 -2.60 -30.89 26.87
C GLN A 69 -1.99 -31.08 25.48
N LEU A 70 -1.66 -32.30 25.06
CA LEU A 70 -1.12 -32.53 23.71
C LEU A 70 -2.14 -32.19 22.61
N ALA A 71 -3.42 -32.49 22.82
CA ALA A 71 -4.49 -32.12 21.92
C ALA A 71 -4.61 -30.60 21.83
N GLN A 72 -4.47 -29.89 22.96
CA GLN A 72 -4.47 -28.42 22.99
C GLN A 72 -3.25 -27.82 22.27
N PHE A 73 -2.03 -28.40 22.49
CA PHE A 73 -0.84 -27.97 21.73
C PHE A 73 -0.97 -28.24 20.24
N SER A 74 -1.51 -29.40 19.85
CA SER A 74 -1.73 -29.76 18.45
C SER A 74 -2.74 -28.80 17.79
N THR A 75 -3.75 -28.34 18.52
CA THR A 75 -4.71 -27.34 18.04
C THR A 75 -4.04 -25.97 17.84
N VAL A 76 -3.22 -25.53 18.80
CA VAL A 76 -2.47 -24.27 18.70
C VAL A 76 -1.47 -24.34 17.55
N GLU A 77 -0.76 -25.44 17.38
CA GLU A 77 0.14 -25.66 16.24
C GLU A 77 -0.62 -25.63 14.91
N GLY A 78 -1.79 -26.29 14.84
CA GLY A 78 -2.67 -26.26 13.67
C GLY A 78 -3.12 -24.85 13.31
N ILE A 79 -3.51 -24.05 14.31
CA ILE A 79 -3.88 -22.63 14.12
C ILE A 79 -2.67 -21.80 13.66
N THR A 80 -1.50 -22.05 14.24
CA THR A 80 -0.26 -21.35 13.83
C THR A 80 0.12 -21.67 12.38
N ASN A 81 0.02 -22.94 12.00
CA ASN A 81 0.27 -23.39 10.62
C ASN A 81 -0.76 -22.80 9.64
N LEU A 82 -2.03 -22.71 10.04
CA LEU A 82 -3.08 -22.04 9.27
C LEU A 82 -2.74 -20.56 9.08
N ASN A 83 -2.39 -19.84 10.14
CA ASN A 83 -2.01 -18.42 10.04
C ASN A 83 -0.80 -18.22 9.11
N THR A 84 0.20 -19.10 9.18
CA THR A 84 1.36 -19.06 8.29
C THR A 84 0.96 -19.33 6.84
N SER A 85 0.06 -20.28 6.59
CA SER A 85 -0.44 -20.61 5.26
C SER A 85 -1.24 -19.44 4.67
N VAL A 86 -2.12 -18.83 5.47
CA VAL A 86 -2.88 -17.62 5.07
C VAL A 86 -1.93 -16.47 4.73
N SER A 87 -0.91 -16.22 5.55
CA SER A 87 0.09 -15.19 5.30
C SER A 87 0.86 -15.46 3.99
N SER A 88 1.18 -16.72 3.70
CA SER A 88 1.84 -17.11 2.45
C SER A 88 0.96 -16.87 1.22
N ILE A 89 -0.34 -17.18 1.32
CA ILE A 89 -1.32 -16.91 0.25
C ILE A 89 -1.44 -15.41 -0.01
N LEU A 90 -1.53 -14.60 1.05
CA LEU A 90 -1.58 -13.13 0.94
C LEU A 90 -0.32 -12.60 0.26
N SER A 91 0.86 -13.07 0.64
CA SER A 91 2.14 -12.67 0.04
C SER A 91 2.21 -13.07 -1.45
N GLY A 92 1.71 -14.25 -1.81
CA GLY A 92 1.62 -14.69 -3.20
C GLY A 92 0.67 -13.83 -4.03
N SER A 93 -0.47 -13.46 -3.48
CA SER A 93 -1.44 -12.55 -4.11
C SER A 93 -0.83 -11.16 -4.34
N GLN A 94 -0.13 -10.62 -3.33
CA GLN A 94 0.55 -9.33 -3.44
C GLN A 94 1.64 -9.35 -4.52
N SER A 95 2.42 -10.43 -4.61
CA SER A 95 3.45 -10.58 -5.65
C SER A 95 2.84 -10.59 -7.05
N SER A 96 1.71 -11.27 -7.24
CA SER A 96 1.00 -11.28 -8.51
C SER A 96 0.44 -9.90 -8.88
N GLN A 97 -0.12 -9.17 -7.92
CA GLN A 97 -0.58 -7.80 -8.12
C GLN A 97 0.57 -6.85 -8.44
N ALA A 98 1.74 -7.03 -7.78
CA ALA A 98 2.95 -6.27 -8.06
C ALA A 98 3.41 -6.43 -9.51
N LEU A 99 3.42 -7.66 -9.99
CA LEU A 99 3.81 -7.95 -11.37
C LEU A 99 2.84 -7.31 -12.38
N GLN A 100 1.53 -7.37 -12.13
CA GLN A 100 0.54 -6.70 -12.97
C GLN A 100 0.72 -5.18 -12.94
N ALA A 101 0.92 -4.59 -11.78
CA ALA A 101 1.10 -3.16 -11.64
C ALA A 101 2.43 -2.66 -12.20
N SER A 102 3.47 -3.49 -12.22
CA SER A 102 4.74 -3.13 -12.87
C SER A 102 4.60 -2.86 -14.36
N THR A 103 3.58 -3.46 -15.03
CA THR A 103 3.27 -3.19 -16.43
C THR A 103 2.70 -1.79 -16.66
N LEU A 104 2.26 -1.11 -15.62
CA LEU A 104 1.77 0.28 -15.69
C LEU A 104 2.90 1.30 -15.66
N VAL A 105 4.09 0.95 -15.16
CA VAL A 105 5.23 1.87 -15.09
C VAL A 105 5.63 2.30 -16.51
N GLY A 106 5.78 3.61 -16.69
CA GLY A 106 6.05 4.24 -17.99
C GLY A 106 4.81 4.43 -18.87
N ARG A 107 3.63 3.94 -18.46
CA ARG A 107 2.36 4.20 -19.18
C ARG A 107 1.65 5.42 -18.61
N LYS A 108 0.70 5.93 -19.37
CA LYS A 108 -0.21 7.00 -18.92
C LYS A 108 -1.45 6.38 -18.28
N VAL A 109 -1.87 6.91 -17.15
CA VAL A 109 -3.14 6.59 -16.49
C VAL A 109 -4.00 7.85 -16.40
N ILE A 110 -5.30 7.70 -16.56
CA ILE A 110 -6.25 8.80 -16.40
C ILE A 110 -6.75 8.81 -14.96
N VAL A 111 -6.58 9.95 -14.30
CA VAL A 111 -6.95 10.13 -12.89
C VAL A 111 -7.64 11.46 -12.67
N ASP A 112 -8.50 11.53 -11.65
CA ASP A 112 -9.10 12.79 -11.23
C ASP A 112 -8.05 13.64 -10.51
N THR A 113 -7.56 14.63 -11.22
CA THR A 113 -6.58 15.60 -10.72
C THR A 113 -6.68 16.88 -11.50
N ASP A 114 -6.30 17.99 -10.91
CA ASP A 114 -6.18 19.29 -11.57
C ASP A 114 -4.74 19.62 -11.97
N LYS A 115 -3.74 18.90 -11.45
CA LYS A 115 -2.32 19.17 -11.68
C LYS A 115 -1.62 17.93 -12.26
N VAL A 116 -0.77 18.13 -13.27
CA VAL A 116 0.00 17.07 -13.90
C VAL A 116 1.27 17.62 -14.55
N LYS A 117 2.29 16.80 -14.72
CA LYS A 117 3.47 17.14 -15.52
C LYS A 117 3.15 16.95 -17.00
N VAL A 118 3.30 18.01 -17.78
CA VAL A 118 3.01 18.04 -19.23
C VAL A 118 4.29 18.18 -20.01
N ASP A 119 4.42 17.39 -21.07
CA ASP A 119 5.35 17.61 -22.16
C ASP A 119 4.66 18.50 -23.21
N THR A 120 5.05 19.75 -23.26
CA THR A 120 4.47 20.75 -24.15
C THR A 120 4.89 20.60 -25.62
N SER A 121 5.78 19.65 -25.95
CA SER A 121 6.18 19.37 -27.33
C SER A 121 5.03 18.79 -28.18
N ALA A 122 4.05 18.15 -27.53
CA ALA A 122 2.87 17.54 -28.13
C ALA A 122 1.58 18.08 -27.50
N ASP A 123 0.46 17.86 -28.18
CA ASP A 123 -0.86 18.20 -27.68
C ASP A 123 -1.19 17.44 -26.40
N PHE A 124 -1.57 18.16 -25.36
CA PHE A 124 -2.07 17.58 -24.13
C PHE A 124 -3.59 17.44 -24.17
N LYS A 125 -4.08 16.22 -23.96
CA LYS A 125 -5.51 15.91 -23.98
C LYS A 125 -5.99 15.59 -22.58
N GLY A 126 -7.01 16.30 -22.11
CA GLY A 126 -7.69 16.05 -20.84
C GLY A 126 -9.19 15.96 -21.03
N ALA A 127 -9.89 15.65 -19.97
CA ALA A 127 -11.35 15.66 -19.93
C ALA A 127 -11.86 16.34 -18.66
N LEU A 128 -13.08 16.80 -18.71
CA LEU A 128 -13.82 17.27 -17.53
C LEU A 128 -15.19 16.61 -17.47
N ASN A 129 -15.72 16.43 -16.28
CA ASN A 129 -17.05 15.89 -16.09
C ASN A 129 -18.05 16.99 -15.82
N LEU A 130 -18.91 17.25 -16.79
CA LEU A 130 -19.94 18.29 -16.74
C LEU A 130 -21.23 17.70 -16.17
N THR A 131 -21.65 18.18 -15.02
CA THR A 131 -22.83 17.63 -14.30
C THR A 131 -24.17 18.00 -14.94
N ALA A 132 -24.22 19.11 -15.67
CA ALA A 132 -25.38 19.57 -16.42
C ALA A 132 -24.92 20.30 -17.68
N SER A 133 -25.77 20.38 -18.71
CA SER A 133 -25.48 21.15 -19.93
C SER A 133 -25.20 22.61 -19.58
N SER A 134 -24.20 23.20 -20.26
CA SER A 134 -23.76 24.56 -20.01
C SER A 134 -23.59 25.34 -21.32
N PRO A 135 -24.04 26.59 -21.40
CA PRO A 135 -23.83 27.45 -22.57
C PRO A 135 -22.36 27.86 -22.70
N ASN A 136 -21.60 27.83 -21.63
CA ASN A 136 -20.20 28.27 -21.65
C ASN A 136 -19.36 27.44 -20.69
N VAL A 137 -18.39 26.69 -21.25
CA VAL A 137 -17.43 25.87 -20.55
C VAL A 137 -16.02 26.32 -20.95
N TRP A 138 -15.13 26.42 -19.98
CA TRP A 138 -13.72 26.78 -20.25
C TRP A 138 -12.78 26.07 -19.27
N VAL A 139 -11.51 25.94 -19.67
CA VAL A 139 -10.43 25.44 -18.84
C VAL A 139 -9.33 26.48 -18.74
N ASN A 140 -9.06 26.95 -17.55
CA ASN A 140 -7.91 27.82 -17.29
C ASN A 140 -6.66 26.92 -17.04
N VAL A 141 -5.56 27.28 -17.67
CA VAL A 141 -4.27 26.62 -17.52
C VAL A 141 -3.35 27.53 -16.73
N TYR A 142 -2.77 26.98 -15.66
CA TYR A 142 -1.82 27.72 -14.79
C TYR A 142 -0.47 27.00 -14.82
N ASN A 143 0.61 27.76 -14.73
CA ASN A 143 1.95 27.22 -14.54
C ASN A 143 2.21 26.87 -13.07
N ASP A 144 3.38 26.33 -12.76
CA ASP A 144 3.75 25.95 -11.40
C ASP A 144 3.89 27.14 -10.43
N ALA A 145 4.14 28.35 -10.95
CA ALA A 145 4.13 29.58 -10.17
C ALA A 145 2.70 30.10 -9.84
N GLY A 146 1.66 29.40 -10.32
CA GLY A 146 0.26 29.80 -10.13
C GLY A 146 -0.24 30.93 -11.06
N SER A 147 0.55 31.31 -12.05
CA SER A 147 0.14 32.30 -13.05
C SER A 147 -0.69 31.61 -14.13
N GLN A 148 -1.84 32.24 -14.49
CA GLN A 148 -2.63 31.76 -15.61
C GLN A 148 -1.88 32.04 -16.92
N VAL A 149 -1.62 30.97 -17.68
CA VAL A 149 -0.87 31.05 -18.96
C VAL A 149 -1.79 30.94 -20.17
N ASN A 150 -2.90 30.25 -20.04
CA ASN A 150 -3.85 30.10 -21.14
C ASN A 150 -5.28 29.90 -20.61
N ARG A 151 -6.27 30.11 -21.51
CA ARG A 151 -7.69 29.77 -21.28
C ARG A 151 -8.25 29.13 -22.53
N LEU A 152 -8.68 27.88 -22.38
CA LEU A 152 -9.30 27.09 -23.44
C LEU A 152 -10.82 27.29 -23.37
N ASN A 153 -11.41 27.96 -24.34
CA ASN A 153 -12.85 28.14 -24.43
C ASN A 153 -13.45 26.96 -25.21
N LEU A 154 -14.29 26.17 -24.53
CA LEU A 154 -14.94 24.98 -25.11
C LEU A 154 -16.37 25.31 -25.63
N GLY A 155 -16.88 26.53 -25.30
CA GLY A 155 -18.22 26.94 -25.70
C GLY A 155 -19.34 26.16 -25.04
N GLN A 156 -20.44 26.01 -25.76
CA GLN A 156 -21.60 25.23 -25.28
C GLN A 156 -21.30 23.73 -25.28
N GLN A 157 -21.59 23.07 -24.17
CA GLN A 157 -21.39 21.64 -23.99
C GLN A 157 -22.62 20.98 -23.34
N SER A 158 -22.89 19.73 -23.72
CA SER A 158 -23.88 18.89 -23.06
C SER A 158 -23.30 18.26 -21.78
N SER A 159 -24.17 17.87 -20.85
CA SER A 159 -23.75 17.10 -19.65
C SER A 159 -23.02 15.83 -20.03
N GLY A 160 -22.04 15.44 -19.20
CA GLY A 160 -21.23 14.25 -19.39
C GLY A 160 -19.74 14.55 -19.51
N LEU A 161 -19.00 13.63 -20.09
CA LEU A 161 -17.55 13.76 -20.29
C LEU A 161 -17.25 14.67 -21.48
N VAL A 162 -16.57 15.79 -21.23
CA VAL A 162 -16.18 16.77 -22.24
C VAL A 162 -14.66 16.73 -22.37
N ASN A 163 -14.17 16.43 -23.56
CA ASN A 163 -12.73 16.42 -23.84
C ASN A 163 -12.23 17.82 -24.20
N PHE A 164 -11.00 18.12 -23.81
CA PHE A 164 -10.30 19.32 -24.23
C PHE A 164 -8.87 18.99 -24.67
N THR A 165 -8.32 19.84 -25.50
CA THR A 165 -6.94 19.73 -26.00
C THR A 165 -6.23 21.06 -25.77
N TRP A 166 -5.02 20.99 -25.21
CA TRP A 166 -4.12 22.12 -25.06
C TRP A 166 -2.83 21.85 -25.85
N ASP A 167 -2.47 22.75 -26.70
CA ASP A 167 -1.31 22.67 -27.58
C ASP A 167 0.03 23.04 -26.91
N GLY A 168 0.03 23.32 -25.58
CA GLY A 168 1.23 23.73 -24.84
C GLY A 168 1.67 25.15 -25.06
N THR A 169 0.78 26.03 -25.59
CA THR A 169 1.08 27.45 -25.80
C THR A 169 0.44 28.35 -24.74
N ASP A 170 0.97 29.58 -24.59
CA ASP A 170 0.32 30.61 -23.82
C ASP A 170 -0.76 31.33 -24.68
N ALA A 171 -1.44 32.34 -24.06
CA ALA A 171 -2.48 33.13 -24.72
C ALA A 171 -1.97 33.92 -25.94
N SER A 172 -0.66 34.12 -26.09
CA SER A 172 -0.03 34.78 -27.24
C SER A 172 0.36 33.82 -28.37
N GLY A 173 0.21 32.50 -28.15
CA GLY A 173 0.62 31.45 -29.06
C GLY A 173 2.08 31.03 -28.93
N LYS A 174 2.80 31.50 -27.89
CA LYS A 174 4.18 31.11 -27.63
C LYS A 174 4.22 29.77 -26.92
N LYS A 175 5.04 28.85 -27.40
CA LYS A 175 5.28 27.55 -26.78
C LYS A 175 5.87 27.72 -25.38
N LEU A 176 5.32 27.00 -24.42
CA LEU A 176 5.79 26.99 -23.04
C LEU A 176 6.74 25.78 -22.81
N ASP A 177 7.57 25.90 -21.79
CA ASP A 177 8.49 24.82 -21.40
C ASP A 177 7.74 23.60 -20.79
N PRO A 178 8.23 22.37 -20.98
CA PRO A 178 7.71 21.21 -20.28
C PRO A 178 7.79 21.39 -18.75
N GLY A 179 6.72 21.05 -18.05
CA GLY A 179 6.66 21.31 -16.62
C GLY A 179 5.35 20.87 -15.98
N SER A 180 5.15 21.25 -14.72
CA SER A 180 3.88 21.02 -14.02
C SER A 180 2.89 22.13 -14.36
N TYR A 181 1.71 21.72 -14.80
CA TYR A 181 0.60 22.63 -15.12
C TYR A 181 -0.65 22.20 -14.35
N ARG A 182 -1.48 23.22 -14.02
CA ARG A 182 -2.75 23.01 -13.35
C ARG A 182 -3.89 23.45 -14.27
N PHE A 183 -4.91 22.60 -14.37
CA PHE A 183 -6.07 22.77 -15.24
C PHE A 183 -7.32 22.95 -14.39
N GLU A 184 -7.91 24.14 -14.40
CA GLU A 184 -9.15 24.43 -13.70
C GLU A 184 -10.29 24.55 -14.69
N ALA A 185 -11.14 23.52 -14.74
CA ALA A 185 -12.33 23.53 -15.56
C ALA A 185 -13.48 24.26 -14.84
N GLN A 186 -14.17 25.11 -15.56
CA GLN A 186 -15.30 25.88 -15.07
C GLN A 186 -16.43 25.87 -16.10
N ALA A 187 -17.67 25.92 -15.63
CA ALA A 187 -18.85 25.96 -16.46
C ALA A 187 -19.93 26.85 -15.84
N ASN A 188 -20.70 27.52 -16.69
CA ASN A 188 -21.90 28.25 -16.23
C ASN A 188 -23.09 27.30 -16.21
N VAL A 189 -23.56 26.95 -15.02
CA VAL A 189 -24.75 26.12 -14.83
C VAL A 189 -25.78 26.93 -14.05
N ASN A 190 -26.95 27.16 -14.63
CA ASN A 190 -28.04 27.97 -14.04
C ASN A 190 -27.53 29.37 -13.59
N ASP A 191 -26.85 30.08 -14.48
CA ASP A 191 -26.28 31.39 -14.27
C ASP A 191 -25.23 31.52 -13.16
N THR A 192 -24.74 30.35 -12.66
CA THR A 192 -23.69 30.27 -11.64
C THR A 192 -22.46 29.59 -12.23
N THR A 193 -21.27 30.23 -12.04
CA THR A 193 -20.00 29.60 -12.40
C THR A 193 -19.64 28.55 -11.37
N MET A 194 -19.46 27.32 -11.81
CA MET A 194 -19.09 26.17 -10.98
C MET A 194 -17.78 25.56 -11.48
N ALA A 195 -16.95 25.12 -10.52
CA ALA A 195 -15.76 24.33 -10.84
C ALA A 195 -16.17 22.90 -11.19
N MET A 196 -15.57 22.36 -12.25
CA MET A 196 -15.76 20.99 -12.71
C MET A 196 -14.52 20.17 -12.42
N LYS A 197 -14.72 18.87 -12.10
CA LYS A 197 -13.60 17.96 -11.93
C LYS A 197 -12.95 17.66 -13.27
N THR A 198 -11.63 17.67 -13.28
CA THR A 198 -10.81 17.31 -14.44
C THR A 198 -10.26 15.90 -14.28
N SER A 199 -10.22 15.15 -15.37
CA SER A 199 -9.59 13.85 -15.49
C SER A 199 -8.43 13.98 -16.47
N LEU A 200 -7.20 13.84 -15.98
CA LEU A 200 -5.99 14.13 -16.72
C LEU A 200 -5.11 12.86 -16.86
N PRO A 201 -4.43 12.70 -18.01
CA PRO A 201 -3.44 11.66 -18.17
C PRO A 201 -2.16 12.02 -17.40
N ALA A 202 -1.69 11.10 -16.57
CA ALA A 202 -0.44 11.23 -15.83
C ALA A 202 0.45 10.00 -16.06
N ASN A 203 1.76 10.20 -16.19
CA ASN A 203 2.71 9.12 -16.34
C ASN A 203 2.92 8.43 -15.00
N VAL A 204 2.98 7.10 -15.02
CA VAL A 204 3.31 6.29 -13.85
C VAL A 204 4.83 6.19 -13.74
N ASP A 205 5.40 6.84 -12.74
CA ASP A 205 6.85 6.81 -12.48
C ASP A 205 7.25 5.52 -11.74
N SER A 206 6.44 5.09 -10.80
CA SER A 206 6.65 3.86 -10.03
C SER A 206 5.36 3.37 -9.37
N VAL A 207 5.41 2.13 -8.87
CA VAL A 207 4.33 1.50 -8.11
C VAL A 207 4.85 1.14 -6.73
N THR A 208 4.09 1.48 -5.69
CA THR A 208 4.34 1.08 -4.31
C THR A 208 3.31 0.05 -3.88
N LEU A 209 3.78 -1.10 -3.40
CA LEU A 209 2.91 -2.17 -2.92
C LEU A 209 2.34 -1.81 -1.57
N GLY A 210 1.06 -2.07 -1.39
CA GLY A 210 0.42 -1.97 -0.09
C GLY A 210 0.98 -3.03 0.86
N GLN A 211 1.31 -2.63 2.09
CA GLN A 211 1.70 -3.57 3.15
C GLN A 211 0.48 -3.99 3.96
N ASN A 212 0.49 -5.20 4.52
CA ASN A 212 -0.56 -5.74 5.40
C ASN A 212 -1.98 -5.67 4.82
N GLY A 213 -2.13 -5.94 3.52
CA GLY A 213 -3.43 -5.85 2.84
C GLY A 213 -3.85 -4.43 2.47
N GLY A 214 -2.97 -3.44 2.63
CA GLY A 214 -3.20 -2.08 2.16
C GLY A 214 -3.28 -1.98 0.64
N GLU A 215 -3.91 -0.93 0.15
CA GLU A 215 -4.03 -0.64 -1.27
C GLU A 215 -2.67 -0.33 -1.90
N MET A 216 -2.47 -0.82 -3.11
CA MET A 216 -1.33 -0.45 -3.95
C MET A 216 -1.46 1.01 -4.41
N THR A 217 -0.36 1.75 -4.42
CA THR A 217 -0.33 3.14 -4.87
C THR A 217 0.55 3.30 -6.10
N LEU A 218 0.09 4.14 -7.01
CA LEU A 218 0.85 4.59 -8.18
C LEU A 218 1.47 5.95 -7.87
N ASN A 219 2.75 6.10 -8.11
CA ASN A 219 3.43 7.38 -8.03
C ASN A 219 3.42 8.01 -9.42
N LEU A 220 2.69 9.11 -9.54
CA LEU A 220 2.42 9.76 -10.83
C LEU A 220 3.20 11.06 -10.95
N ALA A 221 3.75 11.29 -12.14
CA ALA A 221 4.52 12.48 -12.46
C ALA A 221 3.70 13.78 -12.25
N GLY A 222 4.12 14.64 -11.33
CA GLY A 222 3.47 15.91 -11.04
C GLY A 222 2.19 15.85 -10.20
N VAL A 223 1.67 14.65 -9.90
CA VAL A 223 0.46 14.42 -9.11
C VAL A 223 0.79 13.92 -7.70
N GLY A 224 1.79 13.04 -7.60
CA GLY A 224 2.13 12.34 -6.36
C GLY A 224 1.57 10.92 -6.30
N SER A 225 1.44 10.37 -5.09
CA SER A 225 0.98 9.00 -4.87
C SER A 225 -0.54 8.93 -4.78
N ILE A 226 -1.15 8.07 -5.57
CA ILE A 226 -2.59 7.79 -5.54
C ILE A 226 -2.85 6.29 -5.45
N GLY A 227 -3.97 5.88 -4.84
CA GLY A 227 -4.42 4.50 -4.83
C GLY A 227 -4.81 4.03 -6.23
N ILE A 228 -4.54 2.75 -6.54
CA ILE A 228 -4.90 2.17 -7.84
C ILE A 228 -6.42 2.22 -8.10
N SER A 229 -7.24 2.20 -7.06
CA SER A 229 -8.70 2.34 -7.14
C SER A 229 -9.16 3.68 -7.70
N LYS A 230 -8.28 4.69 -7.71
CA LYS A 230 -8.53 6.03 -8.25
C LYS A 230 -8.21 6.16 -9.74
N VAL A 231 -7.64 5.14 -10.35
CA VAL A 231 -7.35 5.10 -11.79
C VAL A 231 -8.64 4.80 -12.55
N GLN A 232 -9.01 5.69 -13.47
CA GLN A 232 -10.21 5.53 -14.29
C GLN A 232 -9.94 4.71 -15.56
N ALA A 233 -8.77 4.92 -16.17
CA ALA A 233 -8.37 4.21 -17.38
C ALA A 233 -6.84 4.18 -17.51
N VAL A 234 -6.37 3.21 -18.29
CA VAL A 234 -4.95 3.10 -18.69
C VAL A 234 -4.86 3.48 -20.17
N GLY A 235 -4.07 4.50 -20.47
CA GLY A 235 -3.78 4.94 -21.82
C GLY A 235 -2.44 4.41 -22.34
N GLN A 236 -2.21 4.60 -23.62
CA GLN A 236 -0.91 4.40 -24.27
C GLN A 236 -0.12 5.70 -24.32
#